data_fb0129545a1976baf10d64843abbf0f6
#
_entry.id   fb0129545a1976baf10d64843abbf0f6
#
_cell.length_a   1.000
_cell.length_b   1.000
_cell.length_c   1.000
_cell.angle_alpha   90.00
_cell.angle_beta   90.00
_cell.angle_gamma   90.00
#
_symmetry.space_group_name_H-M   'P 1'
#
loop_
_entity.id
_entity.type
_entity.pdbx_description
1 polymer ?
#
loop_
_entity_poly.entity_id
_entity_poly.type
_entity_poly.pdbx_seq_one_letter_code
_entity_poly.pdbx_strand_id
1 'polypeptide(L)'
;MLKRCILRPQTVAFIFDHQSPLRSSHLSQLGSSTRNLWRTFSSTNNNDVNNDDDSKPRLSVAVVGAGPAGFYATKYLTSSVLKRITQSTTTPFAFSGIDVDLIERLPTPYGLVRYGVAPDHPEVKNVENDFAALFKTQDESQNSSIVFYGNVDVGTQIPLAKLQSLYDIVILAYGCQAADKRLNIPGEDTLEGVLSAREFVAWYNGHPEFQHIGPIVQRCLWKSNTKEDDDELTEMSISPARVVVIGQGNVALDVARVLAKGKPGLIDTDTPTSVLNVLKGGVSHVSVVGRRGHVQGAFTIKELRELTKLKKEGHNVSFVVRKEELEMGMTDASMEELKGPGGRPKTRIDKLLQDTALVNDDQQPTG
;
A
#
# COMPACT_ATOMS: atom_id res chain seq x y z
N MET A 1 -31.95 9.51 -16.39
CA MET A 1 -30.91 10.57 -16.38
C MET A 1 -29.81 10.15 -15.40
N LEU A 2 -28.80 9.42 -15.88
CA LEU A 2 -27.66 8.99 -15.09
C LEU A 2 -26.64 10.12 -15.11
N LYS A 3 -26.43 10.77 -13.97
CA LYS A 3 -25.33 11.73 -13.80
C LYS A 3 -24.01 10.96 -13.81
N ARG A 4 -23.17 11.23 -14.80
CA ARG A 4 -21.76 10.78 -14.83
C ARG A 4 -21.05 11.32 -13.60
N CYS A 5 -20.75 10.44 -12.63
CA CYS A 5 -19.72 10.71 -11.63
C CYS A 5 -18.36 10.50 -12.28
N ILE A 6 -17.61 11.59 -12.46
CA ILE A 6 -16.20 11.55 -12.80
C ILE A 6 -15.45 11.16 -11.53
N LEU A 7 -15.10 9.90 -11.41
CA LEU A 7 -14.29 9.37 -10.30
C LEU A 7 -12.80 9.64 -10.58
N ARG A 8 -12.14 10.29 -9.63
CA ARG A 8 -10.67 10.37 -9.54
C ARG A 8 -10.11 8.96 -9.21
N PRO A 9 -8.82 8.66 -9.43
CA PRO A 9 -8.30 7.29 -9.53
C PRO A 9 -8.29 6.53 -8.18
N GLN A 10 -9.39 5.96 -7.82
CA GLN A 10 -9.62 4.79 -6.98
C GLN A 10 -11.00 4.27 -7.39
N THR A 11 -11.03 3.50 -8.46
CA THR A 11 -12.29 3.07 -9.07
C THR A 11 -12.72 1.76 -8.44
N VAL A 12 -13.82 1.79 -7.70
CA VAL A 12 -14.61 0.60 -7.36
C VAL A 12 -15.66 0.46 -8.44
N ALA A 13 -15.63 -0.61 -9.21
CA ALA A 13 -16.64 -0.92 -10.20
C ALA A 13 -17.59 -1.99 -9.63
N PHE A 14 -18.89 -1.72 -9.68
CA PHE A 14 -19.94 -2.67 -9.34
C PHE A 14 -20.51 -3.22 -10.65
N ILE A 15 -20.49 -4.53 -10.82
CA ILE A 15 -21.10 -5.20 -11.97
C ILE A 15 -22.22 -6.08 -11.43
N PHE A 16 -23.45 -5.75 -11.81
CA PHE A 16 -24.65 -6.54 -11.47
C PHE A 16 -25.00 -7.40 -12.67
N ASP A 17 -25.09 -8.71 -12.47
CA ASP A 17 -25.63 -9.62 -13.50
C ASP A 17 -26.78 -10.46 -12.91
N HIS A 18 -27.91 -10.43 -13.60
CA HIS A 18 -29.11 -11.17 -13.24
C HIS A 18 -29.19 -12.41 -14.14
N GLN A 19 -28.45 -13.46 -13.84
CA GLN A 19 -28.67 -14.76 -14.49
C GLN A 19 -28.70 -15.91 -13.48
N SER A 20 -29.64 -16.79 -13.75
CA SER A 20 -30.00 -17.98 -12.97
C SER A 20 -28.88 -18.99 -12.79
N PRO A 21 -28.91 -19.85 -11.75
CA PRO A 21 -27.81 -20.78 -11.43
C PRO A 21 -27.62 -21.82 -12.53
N LEU A 22 -26.38 -21.90 -13.01
CA LEU A 22 -25.95 -22.90 -14.01
C LEU A 22 -25.77 -24.28 -13.37
N ARG A 23 -26.31 -25.31 -14.05
CA ARG A 23 -26.16 -26.71 -13.68
C ARG A 23 -24.70 -27.19 -13.79
N SER A 24 -24.31 -28.10 -12.92
CA SER A 24 -22.97 -28.62 -12.62
C SER A 24 -22.24 -29.43 -13.73
N SER A 25 -22.62 -29.33 -15.00
CA SER A 25 -22.14 -30.27 -16.06
C SER A 25 -20.86 -29.88 -16.79
N HIS A 26 -20.22 -28.71 -16.48
CA HIS A 26 -19.04 -28.26 -17.23
C HIS A 26 -17.69 -28.26 -16.46
N LEU A 27 -17.61 -28.95 -15.32
CA LEU A 27 -16.42 -28.96 -14.45
C LEU A 27 -15.33 -29.97 -14.83
N SER A 28 -15.49 -30.75 -15.92
CA SER A 28 -14.60 -31.88 -16.23
C SER A 28 -13.30 -31.53 -16.96
N GLN A 29 -13.04 -30.26 -17.30
CA GLN A 29 -11.86 -29.89 -18.13
C GLN A 29 -10.78 -29.08 -17.40
N LEU A 30 -10.88 -28.85 -16.11
CA LEU A 30 -9.86 -28.10 -15.34
C LEU A 30 -8.85 -29.07 -14.70
N GLY A 31 -7.55 -28.68 -14.72
CA GLY A 31 -6.46 -29.49 -14.18
C GLY A 31 -6.59 -29.82 -12.69
N SER A 32 -5.84 -30.82 -12.19
CA SER A 32 -6.02 -31.42 -10.85
C SER A 32 -5.85 -30.44 -9.69
N SER A 33 -5.01 -29.39 -9.84
CA SER A 33 -4.75 -28.39 -8.81
C SER A 33 -5.92 -27.41 -8.64
N THR A 34 -6.56 -27.02 -9.74
CA THR A 34 -7.73 -26.13 -9.72
C THR A 34 -9.01 -26.86 -9.28
N ARG A 35 -9.11 -28.18 -9.48
CA ARG A 35 -10.26 -28.98 -9.06
C ARG A 35 -10.49 -28.98 -7.54
N ASN A 36 -9.43 -28.91 -6.74
CA ASN A 36 -9.56 -28.88 -5.28
C ASN A 36 -10.06 -27.52 -4.79
N LEU A 37 -9.62 -26.42 -5.40
CA LEU A 37 -10.14 -25.08 -5.12
C LEU A 37 -11.64 -25.00 -5.42
N TRP A 38 -12.06 -25.51 -6.59
CA TRP A 38 -13.48 -25.47 -7.00
C TRP A 38 -14.40 -26.33 -6.12
N ARG A 39 -13.91 -27.41 -5.55
CA ARG A 39 -14.70 -28.18 -4.57
C ARG A 39 -14.95 -27.41 -3.30
N THR A 40 -14.00 -26.58 -2.86
CA THR A 40 -14.17 -25.70 -1.71
C THR A 40 -15.19 -24.59 -2.00
N PHE A 41 -15.11 -23.96 -3.17
CA PHE A 41 -16.08 -22.93 -3.61
C PHE A 41 -17.51 -23.47 -3.79
N SER A 42 -17.68 -24.74 -4.15
CA SER A 42 -19.03 -25.33 -4.36
C SER A 42 -19.56 -26.07 -3.13
N SER A 43 -18.75 -26.37 -2.12
CA SER A 43 -19.19 -27.10 -0.92
C SER A 43 -19.89 -26.22 0.11
N THR A 44 -19.80 -24.90 -0.01
CA THR A 44 -20.57 -23.99 0.83
C THR A 44 -22.04 -23.87 0.41
N ASN A 45 -22.42 -24.49 -0.71
CA ASN A 45 -23.80 -24.44 -1.24
C ASN A 45 -24.61 -25.73 -1.09
N ASN A 46 -24.15 -26.75 -0.35
CA ASN A 46 -24.96 -27.96 -0.12
C ASN A 46 -24.72 -28.56 1.26
N ASN A 47 -25.80 -28.60 2.01
CA ASN A 47 -26.17 -29.41 3.17
C ASN A 47 -26.10 -28.68 4.52
N ASP A 48 -27.27 -28.30 5.04
CA ASP A 48 -28.09 -29.11 5.89
C ASP A 48 -29.49 -28.48 6.00
N VAL A 49 -30.47 -29.23 5.54
CA VAL A 49 -31.88 -28.89 5.56
C VAL A 49 -32.45 -29.35 6.89
N ASN A 50 -32.93 -28.41 7.70
CA ASN A 50 -34.15 -28.60 8.54
C ASN A 50 -34.39 -27.37 9.42
N ASN A 51 -35.05 -26.36 8.87
CA ASN A 51 -35.95 -25.45 9.60
C ASN A 51 -36.74 -24.59 8.59
N ASP A 52 -38.03 -24.49 8.76
CA ASP A 52 -39.03 -23.93 7.85
C ASP A 52 -38.96 -22.38 7.60
N ASP A 53 -37.87 -21.70 7.94
CA ASP A 53 -37.62 -20.27 7.61
C ASP A 53 -36.60 -20.08 6.47
N ASP A 54 -36.19 -21.16 5.82
CA ASP A 54 -35.10 -21.24 4.82
C ASP A 54 -35.55 -21.02 3.38
N SER A 55 -36.64 -20.30 3.14
CA SER A 55 -37.17 -20.06 1.80
C SER A 55 -36.44 -18.98 0.99
N LYS A 56 -35.63 -18.12 1.62
CA LYS A 56 -34.95 -17.00 0.96
C LYS A 56 -33.50 -17.33 0.65
N PRO A 57 -33.00 -16.97 -0.56
CA PRO A 57 -31.61 -17.18 -0.93
C PRO A 57 -30.68 -16.28 -0.08
N ARG A 58 -29.40 -16.66 -0.01
CA ARG A 58 -28.33 -15.82 0.55
C ARG A 58 -27.69 -15.03 -0.58
N LEU A 59 -27.32 -13.77 -0.29
CA LEU A 59 -26.62 -12.91 -1.25
C LEU A 59 -25.14 -13.34 -1.33
N SER A 60 -24.71 -13.83 -2.50
CA SER A 60 -23.33 -14.24 -2.74
C SER A 60 -22.50 -13.11 -3.37
N VAL A 61 -21.35 -12.80 -2.78
CA VAL A 61 -20.51 -11.66 -3.19
C VAL A 61 -19.05 -12.07 -3.31
N ALA A 62 -18.44 -11.86 -4.48
CA ALA A 62 -17.00 -11.93 -4.65
C ALA A 62 -16.38 -10.52 -4.55
N VAL A 63 -15.37 -10.36 -3.72
CA VAL A 63 -14.56 -9.14 -3.63
C VAL A 63 -13.15 -9.46 -4.11
N VAL A 64 -12.78 -8.96 -5.28
CA VAL A 64 -11.46 -9.17 -5.90
C VAL A 64 -10.50 -8.09 -5.42
N GLY A 65 -9.54 -8.50 -4.61
CA GLY A 65 -8.58 -7.65 -3.91
C GLY A 65 -8.91 -7.50 -2.42
N ALA A 66 -8.04 -8.02 -1.56
CA ALA A 66 -8.13 -7.93 -0.10
C ALA A 66 -7.24 -6.81 0.47
N GLY A 67 -7.16 -5.68 -0.22
CA GLY A 67 -6.62 -4.43 0.30
C GLY A 67 -7.69 -3.63 1.08
N PRO A 68 -7.35 -2.41 1.55
CA PRO A 68 -8.28 -1.56 2.30
C PRO A 68 -9.64 -1.38 1.62
N ALA A 69 -9.65 -1.16 0.30
CA ALA A 69 -10.89 -0.97 -0.46
C ALA A 69 -11.80 -2.21 -0.37
N GLY A 70 -11.22 -3.41 -0.54
CA GLY A 70 -11.96 -4.68 -0.42
C GLY A 70 -12.52 -4.90 0.98
N PHE A 71 -11.72 -4.67 2.01
CA PHE A 71 -12.17 -4.82 3.40
C PHE A 71 -13.26 -3.83 3.79
N TYR A 72 -13.13 -2.56 3.41
CA TYR A 72 -14.19 -1.58 3.67
C TYR A 72 -15.46 -1.88 2.88
N ALA A 73 -15.35 -2.30 1.62
CA ALA A 73 -16.50 -2.74 0.83
C ALA A 73 -17.22 -3.90 1.51
N THR A 74 -16.48 -4.93 1.95
CA THR A 74 -17.01 -6.07 2.70
C THR A 74 -17.71 -5.62 3.97
N LYS A 75 -17.03 -4.83 4.82
CA LYS A 75 -17.55 -4.33 6.09
C LYS A 75 -18.90 -3.60 5.93
N TYR A 76 -18.93 -2.62 5.03
CA TYR A 76 -20.13 -1.79 4.87
C TYR A 76 -21.25 -2.53 4.16
N LEU A 77 -20.95 -3.37 3.18
CA LEU A 77 -21.95 -4.16 2.49
C LEU A 77 -22.61 -5.16 3.44
N THR A 78 -21.81 -5.95 4.18
CA THR A 78 -22.30 -6.92 5.16
C THR A 78 -23.17 -6.22 6.22
N SER A 79 -22.69 -5.13 6.82
CA SER A 79 -23.45 -4.38 7.81
C SER A 79 -24.76 -3.84 7.25
N SER A 80 -24.76 -3.37 6.00
CA SER A 80 -25.97 -2.81 5.36
C SER A 80 -27.00 -3.90 5.05
N VAL A 81 -26.56 -5.08 4.61
CA VAL A 81 -27.46 -6.22 4.33
C VAL A 81 -28.05 -6.74 5.63
N LEU A 82 -27.24 -6.99 6.67
CA LEU A 82 -27.72 -7.46 7.97
C LEU A 82 -28.74 -6.47 8.60
N LYS A 83 -28.45 -5.16 8.51
CA LYS A 83 -29.41 -4.14 8.97
C LYS A 83 -30.73 -4.22 8.23
N ARG A 84 -30.75 -4.48 6.93
CA ARG A 84 -32.00 -4.64 6.16
C ARG A 84 -32.74 -5.90 6.51
N ILE A 85 -32.06 -7.01 6.76
CA ILE A 85 -32.64 -8.27 7.21
C ILE A 85 -33.38 -8.05 8.56
N THR A 86 -32.74 -7.35 9.51
CA THR A 86 -33.29 -7.15 10.86
C THR A 86 -34.35 -6.06 10.95
N GLN A 87 -34.34 -5.05 10.10
CA GLN A 87 -35.21 -3.86 10.18
C GLN A 87 -36.40 -3.87 9.20
N SER A 88 -36.48 -4.89 8.32
CA SER A 88 -37.53 -4.93 7.28
C SER A 88 -38.87 -5.42 7.87
N THR A 89 -39.70 -4.45 8.31
CA THR A 89 -41.04 -4.75 8.85
C THR A 89 -42.16 -4.63 7.81
N THR A 90 -41.96 -3.83 6.76
CA THR A 90 -43.02 -3.50 5.77
C THR A 90 -42.81 -4.11 4.38
N THR A 91 -41.58 -4.29 3.95
CA THR A 91 -41.23 -4.97 2.70
C THR A 91 -40.19 -6.06 2.99
N PRO A 92 -40.52 -7.34 2.79
CA PRO A 92 -39.55 -8.42 3.04
C PRO A 92 -38.26 -8.21 2.20
N PHE A 93 -37.09 -8.22 2.84
CA PHE A 93 -35.84 -8.24 2.13
C PHE A 93 -35.67 -9.57 1.38
N ALA A 94 -35.12 -9.52 0.17
CA ALA A 94 -35.08 -10.68 -0.74
C ALA A 94 -34.13 -11.80 -0.27
N PHE A 95 -33.20 -11.49 0.64
CA PHE A 95 -32.17 -12.43 1.09
C PHE A 95 -32.27 -12.70 2.58
N SER A 96 -31.91 -13.94 2.99
CA SER A 96 -31.81 -14.37 4.40
C SER A 96 -30.46 -14.07 5.04
N GLY A 97 -29.40 -13.87 4.24
CA GLY A 97 -28.04 -13.62 4.70
C GLY A 97 -27.14 -13.13 3.58
N ILE A 98 -25.85 -12.98 3.88
CA ILE A 98 -24.81 -12.59 2.93
C ILE A 98 -23.56 -13.45 3.12
N ASP A 99 -23.00 -13.95 1.99
CA ASP A 99 -21.74 -14.66 1.92
C ASP A 99 -20.76 -13.84 1.08
N VAL A 100 -19.61 -13.51 1.65
CA VAL A 100 -18.58 -12.70 0.99
C VAL A 100 -17.28 -13.47 0.89
N ASP A 101 -16.81 -13.67 -0.33
CA ASP A 101 -15.50 -14.25 -0.62
C ASP A 101 -14.51 -13.13 -1.01
N LEU A 102 -13.51 -12.91 -0.15
CA LEU A 102 -12.39 -12.01 -0.40
C LEU A 102 -11.30 -12.78 -1.15
N ILE A 103 -11.09 -12.45 -2.41
CA ILE A 103 -10.15 -13.13 -3.30
C ILE A 103 -8.92 -12.24 -3.51
N GLU A 104 -7.74 -12.76 -3.19
CA GLU A 104 -6.48 -12.01 -3.24
C GLU A 104 -5.40 -12.80 -3.98
N ARG A 105 -4.67 -12.13 -4.86
CA ARG A 105 -3.57 -12.70 -5.62
C ARG A 105 -2.38 -13.06 -4.73
N LEU A 106 -2.13 -12.28 -3.70
CA LEU A 106 -1.07 -12.53 -2.74
C LEU A 106 -1.49 -13.55 -1.67
N PRO A 107 -0.53 -14.22 -1.02
CA PRO A 107 -0.84 -15.18 0.04
C PRO A 107 -1.45 -14.54 1.29
N THR A 108 -1.27 -13.22 1.46
CA THR A 108 -1.69 -12.48 2.65
C THR A 108 -2.59 -11.31 2.28
N PRO A 109 -3.58 -10.97 3.13
CA PRO A 109 -4.46 -9.83 2.94
C PRO A 109 -3.79 -8.50 3.32
N TYR A 110 -4.55 -7.43 3.24
CA TYR A 110 -4.35 -6.05 3.67
C TYR A 110 -3.65 -5.14 2.66
N GLY A 111 -3.12 -5.65 1.54
CA GLY A 111 -2.59 -4.85 0.43
C GLY A 111 -1.62 -3.76 0.89
N LEU A 112 -1.91 -2.48 0.61
CA LEU A 112 -1.01 -1.36 0.96
C LEU A 112 -0.88 -1.10 2.48
N VAL A 113 -1.78 -1.57 3.33
CA VAL A 113 -1.59 -1.46 4.79
C VAL A 113 -0.37 -2.28 5.20
N ARG A 114 -0.25 -3.50 4.66
CA ARG A 114 0.90 -4.37 4.89
C ARG A 114 2.14 -3.95 4.09
N TYR A 115 1.97 -3.68 2.80
CA TYR A 115 3.09 -3.55 1.85
C TYR A 115 3.39 -2.12 1.41
N GLY A 116 2.64 -1.12 1.90
CA GLY A 116 2.81 0.28 1.50
C GLY A 116 3.02 1.25 2.66
N VAL A 117 2.58 0.91 3.86
CA VAL A 117 2.81 1.73 5.06
C VAL A 117 4.24 1.48 5.56
N ALA A 118 4.95 2.56 5.89
CA ALA A 118 6.31 2.45 6.42
C ALA A 118 6.34 1.62 7.73
N PRO A 119 7.35 0.78 7.94
CA PRO A 119 7.41 -0.14 9.09
C PRO A 119 7.51 0.58 10.44
N ASP A 120 7.98 1.81 10.45
CA ASP A 120 8.06 2.66 11.63
C ASP A 120 6.78 3.48 11.89
N HIS A 121 5.66 3.14 11.21
CA HIS A 121 4.32 3.69 11.45
C HIS A 121 3.31 2.60 11.85
N PRO A 122 3.54 1.89 12.96
CA PRO A 122 2.66 0.80 13.39
C PRO A 122 1.23 1.27 13.69
N GLU A 123 1.06 2.54 14.09
CA GLU A 123 -0.25 3.11 14.38
C GLU A 123 -1.16 3.19 13.14
N VAL A 124 -0.58 3.34 11.94
CA VAL A 124 -1.32 3.33 10.68
C VAL A 124 -1.69 1.89 10.29
N LYS A 125 -0.84 0.91 10.63
CA LYS A 125 -1.10 -0.51 10.39
C LYS A 125 -2.17 -1.08 11.32
N ASN A 126 -2.52 -0.43 12.43
CA ASN A 126 -3.54 -0.90 13.38
C ASN A 126 -4.91 -1.15 12.75
N VAL A 127 -5.20 -0.59 11.58
CA VAL A 127 -6.44 -0.88 10.82
C VAL A 127 -6.53 -2.37 10.42
N GLU A 128 -5.42 -3.11 10.40
CA GLU A 128 -5.43 -4.56 10.19
C GLU A 128 -6.23 -5.29 11.27
N ASN A 129 -6.24 -4.78 12.51
CA ASN A 129 -7.03 -5.35 13.60
C ASN A 129 -8.53 -5.22 13.34
N ASP A 130 -8.98 -4.07 12.79
CA ASP A 130 -10.36 -3.87 12.38
C ASP A 130 -10.77 -4.82 11.25
N PHE A 131 -9.86 -5.05 10.30
CA PHE A 131 -10.08 -5.99 9.20
C PHE A 131 -10.10 -7.44 9.68
N ALA A 132 -9.18 -7.82 10.57
CA ALA A 132 -9.16 -9.14 11.19
C ALA A 132 -10.42 -9.44 12.01
N ALA A 133 -11.01 -8.40 12.63
CA ALA A 133 -12.26 -8.55 13.36
C ALA A 133 -13.43 -8.99 12.48
N LEU A 134 -13.43 -8.66 11.19
CA LEU A 134 -14.50 -9.10 10.26
C LEU A 134 -14.58 -10.62 10.12
N PHE A 135 -13.46 -11.32 10.24
CA PHE A 135 -13.45 -12.79 10.20
C PHE A 135 -13.89 -13.43 11.52
N LYS A 136 -13.85 -12.67 12.62
CA LYS A 136 -14.25 -13.15 13.96
C LYS A 136 -15.73 -12.90 14.27
N THR A 137 -16.33 -11.89 13.65
CA THR A 137 -17.74 -11.52 13.81
C THR A 137 -18.67 -12.37 12.94
N GLN A 138 -18.30 -13.59 12.63
CA GLN A 138 -19.23 -14.56 12.04
C GLN A 138 -20.30 -14.81 13.12
N ASP A 139 -21.46 -14.20 12.94
CA ASP A 139 -22.55 -14.21 13.89
C ASP A 139 -23.03 -15.66 14.08
N GLU A 140 -23.25 -16.08 15.34
CA GLU A 140 -23.85 -17.37 15.66
C GLU A 140 -25.25 -17.55 15.02
N SER A 141 -25.88 -16.45 14.60
CA SER A 141 -27.12 -16.43 13.82
C SER A 141 -26.97 -16.91 12.37
N GLN A 142 -25.76 -17.21 11.89
CA GLN A 142 -25.46 -17.65 10.52
C GLN A 142 -25.89 -16.70 9.38
N ASN A 143 -26.23 -15.43 9.68
CA ASN A 143 -26.71 -14.49 8.66
C ASN A 143 -25.61 -13.87 7.81
N SER A 144 -24.32 -14.03 8.18
CA SER A 144 -23.18 -13.60 7.38
C SER A 144 -22.02 -14.59 7.44
N SER A 145 -21.34 -14.76 6.30
CA SER A 145 -20.09 -15.50 6.19
C SER A 145 -19.07 -14.65 5.42
N ILE A 146 -17.83 -14.59 5.88
CA ILE A 146 -16.74 -13.90 5.20
C ILE A 146 -15.55 -14.85 5.15
N VAL A 147 -15.10 -15.19 3.94
CA VAL A 147 -14.00 -16.13 3.71
C VAL A 147 -12.89 -15.44 2.92
N PHE A 148 -11.65 -15.71 3.28
CA PHE A 148 -10.46 -15.21 2.56
C PHE A 148 -9.82 -16.32 1.71
N TYR A 149 -9.59 -16.01 0.44
CA TYR A 149 -8.88 -16.85 -0.51
C TYR A 149 -7.62 -16.15 -1.00
N GLY A 150 -6.48 -16.50 -0.43
CA GLY A 150 -5.16 -16.04 -0.88
C GLY A 150 -4.57 -16.91 -1.99
N ASN A 151 -3.58 -16.39 -2.72
CA ASN A 151 -2.95 -17.02 -3.89
C ASN A 151 -3.94 -17.33 -5.04
N VAL A 152 -4.97 -16.52 -5.21
CA VAL A 152 -5.95 -16.67 -6.28
C VAL A 152 -5.91 -15.46 -7.19
N ASP A 153 -5.36 -15.62 -8.39
CA ASP A 153 -5.24 -14.56 -9.39
C ASP A 153 -6.44 -14.57 -10.34
N VAL A 154 -7.27 -13.53 -10.19
CA VAL A 154 -8.41 -13.30 -11.09
C VAL A 154 -7.93 -12.64 -12.37
N GLY A 155 -8.18 -13.28 -13.48
CA GLY A 155 -7.71 -12.90 -14.81
C GLY A 155 -6.81 -13.97 -15.42
N THR A 156 -5.90 -14.55 -14.63
CA THR A 156 -5.00 -15.61 -15.09
C THR A 156 -5.46 -17.00 -14.65
N GLN A 157 -5.74 -17.21 -13.36
CA GLN A 157 -6.20 -18.51 -12.84
C GLN A 157 -7.71 -18.66 -12.94
N ILE A 158 -8.45 -17.59 -12.66
CA ILE A 158 -9.90 -17.56 -12.72
C ILE A 158 -10.34 -16.41 -13.63
N PRO A 159 -10.97 -16.68 -14.79
CA PRO A 159 -11.54 -15.62 -15.62
C PRO A 159 -12.62 -14.84 -14.88
N LEU A 160 -12.66 -13.53 -15.05
CA LEU A 160 -13.68 -12.66 -14.45
C LEU A 160 -15.11 -13.12 -14.80
N ALA A 161 -15.34 -13.52 -16.05
CA ALA A 161 -16.63 -14.05 -16.50
C ALA A 161 -17.07 -15.28 -15.69
N LYS A 162 -16.12 -16.08 -15.18
CA LYS A 162 -16.44 -17.21 -14.32
C LYS A 162 -16.92 -16.76 -12.95
N LEU A 163 -16.31 -15.74 -12.35
CA LEU A 163 -16.81 -15.14 -11.09
C LEU A 163 -18.23 -14.57 -11.28
N GLN A 164 -18.45 -13.84 -12.38
CA GLN A 164 -19.77 -13.32 -12.72
C GLN A 164 -20.85 -14.37 -12.84
N SER A 165 -20.48 -15.61 -13.24
CA SER A 165 -21.43 -16.73 -13.32
C SER A 165 -21.68 -17.45 -11.99
N LEU A 166 -20.89 -17.17 -10.95
CA LEU A 166 -20.94 -17.84 -9.63
C LEU A 166 -21.52 -16.96 -8.53
N TYR A 167 -21.41 -15.66 -8.65
CA TYR A 167 -21.78 -14.70 -7.62
C TYR A 167 -22.85 -13.73 -8.12
N ASP A 168 -23.73 -13.30 -7.22
CA ASP A 168 -24.73 -12.26 -7.52
C ASP A 168 -24.06 -10.90 -7.72
N ILE A 169 -22.96 -10.64 -7.00
CA ILE A 169 -22.19 -9.39 -7.08
C ILE A 169 -20.69 -9.71 -7.16
N VAL A 170 -19.99 -9.04 -8.07
CA VAL A 170 -18.53 -9.03 -8.13
C VAL A 170 -18.03 -7.61 -7.94
N ILE A 171 -17.25 -7.39 -6.87
CA ILE A 171 -16.64 -6.09 -6.55
C ILE A 171 -15.16 -6.15 -6.92
N LEU A 172 -14.70 -5.24 -7.79
CA LEU A 172 -13.30 -5.12 -8.18
C LEU A 172 -12.61 -4.08 -7.31
N ALA A 173 -11.74 -4.53 -6.41
CA ALA A 173 -11.03 -3.72 -5.41
C ALA A 173 -9.52 -4.01 -5.37
N TYR A 174 -8.94 -4.47 -6.50
CA TYR A 174 -7.54 -4.95 -6.61
C TYR A 174 -6.48 -3.82 -6.66
N GLY A 175 -6.89 -2.55 -6.54
CA GLY A 175 -5.97 -1.41 -6.55
C GLY A 175 -5.46 -1.04 -7.94
N CYS A 176 -4.33 -0.30 -7.99
CA CYS A 176 -3.75 0.24 -9.23
C CYS A 176 -2.23 -0.03 -9.33
N GLN A 177 -1.81 -1.23 -9.02
CA GLN A 177 -0.39 -1.60 -8.90
C GLN A 177 0.45 -1.36 -10.18
N ALA A 178 -0.17 -1.41 -11.36
CA ALA A 178 0.50 -1.21 -12.66
C ALA A 178 0.57 0.27 -13.12
N ALA A 179 0.17 1.24 -12.28
CA ALA A 179 -0.02 2.64 -12.69
C ALA A 179 1.18 3.56 -12.34
N ASP A 180 2.40 3.03 -12.25
CA ASP A 180 3.58 3.86 -12.01
C ASP A 180 3.82 4.79 -13.21
N LYS A 181 3.92 6.09 -12.89
CA LYS A 181 4.30 7.09 -13.90
C LYS A 181 5.81 7.17 -13.99
N ARG A 182 6.31 7.08 -15.20
CA ARG A 182 7.72 7.28 -15.51
C ARG A 182 8.08 8.75 -15.54
N LEU A 183 9.34 9.07 -15.22
CA LEU A 183 9.90 10.41 -15.35
C LEU A 183 10.23 10.72 -16.82
N ASN A 184 10.48 9.68 -17.63
CA ASN A 184 10.89 9.77 -19.04
C ASN A 184 12.17 10.59 -19.22
N ILE A 185 13.14 10.36 -18.35
CA ILE A 185 14.47 10.99 -18.41
C ILE A 185 15.53 9.96 -18.85
N PRO A 186 16.60 10.38 -19.52
CA PRO A 186 17.69 9.48 -19.90
C PRO A 186 18.28 8.79 -18.68
N GLY A 187 18.46 7.48 -18.76
CA GLY A 187 19.03 6.67 -17.68
C GLY A 187 18.00 6.01 -16.76
N GLU A 188 16.73 6.40 -16.78
CA GLU A 188 15.69 5.83 -15.91
C GLU A 188 15.60 4.31 -16.03
N ASP A 189 15.71 3.78 -17.25
CA ASP A 189 15.57 2.33 -17.52
C ASP A 189 16.91 1.61 -17.68
N THR A 190 18.02 2.34 -17.72
CA THR A 190 19.34 1.77 -18.09
C THR A 190 20.38 1.85 -16.97
N LEU A 191 20.21 2.75 -16.01
CA LEU A 191 21.13 2.90 -14.89
C LEU A 191 20.74 1.99 -13.74
N GLU A 192 21.69 1.22 -13.24
CA GLU A 192 21.49 0.41 -12.05
C GLU A 192 21.23 1.32 -10.83
N GLY A 193 20.25 0.92 -9.99
CA GLY A 193 19.90 1.67 -8.77
C GLY A 193 18.87 2.78 -8.99
N VAL A 194 18.34 2.94 -10.20
CA VAL A 194 17.15 3.76 -10.44
C VAL A 194 15.92 2.87 -10.22
N LEU A 195 15.19 3.15 -9.15
CA LEU A 195 14.05 2.33 -8.71
C LEU A 195 12.81 3.21 -8.55
N SER A 196 11.63 2.66 -8.83
CA SER A 196 10.40 3.34 -8.45
C SER A 196 10.24 3.31 -6.92
N ALA A 197 9.74 4.42 -6.34
CA ALA A 197 9.49 4.48 -4.91
C ALA A 197 8.51 3.37 -4.46
N ARG A 198 7.53 3.02 -5.30
CA ARG A 198 6.57 1.95 -5.01
C ARG A 198 7.24 0.58 -4.88
N GLU A 199 8.16 0.25 -5.78
CA GLU A 199 8.90 -1.02 -5.73
C GLU A 199 9.82 -1.07 -4.50
N PHE A 200 10.51 0.02 -4.21
CA PHE A 200 11.36 0.14 -3.04
C PHE A 200 10.55 0.00 -1.73
N VAL A 201 9.39 0.67 -1.65
CA VAL A 201 8.45 0.56 -0.51
C VAL A 201 7.92 -0.85 -0.36
N ALA A 202 7.50 -1.49 -1.45
CA ALA A 202 7.04 -2.87 -1.44
C ALA A 202 8.16 -3.83 -0.98
N TRP A 203 9.39 -3.63 -1.45
CA TRP A 203 10.55 -4.43 -1.04
C TRP A 203 10.81 -4.32 0.46
N TYR A 204 10.92 -3.10 1.02
CA TYR A 204 11.26 -2.99 2.44
C TYR A 204 10.12 -3.46 3.36
N ASN A 205 8.88 -3.52 2.87
CA ASN A 205 7.76 -4.14 3.57
C ASN A 205 7.62 -5.65 3.29
N GLY A 206 8.56 -6.28 2.60
CA GLY A 206 8.57 -7.73 2.41
C GLY A 206 7.60 -8.25 1.36
N HIS A 207 7.15 -7.43 0.41
CA HIS A 207 6.29 -7.88 -0.68
C HIS A 207 6.98 -8.97 -1.51
N PRO A 208 6.35 -10.15 -1.71
CA PRO A 208 7.03 -11.31 -2.31
C PRO A 208 7.54 -11.06 -3.73
N GLU A 209 6.83 -10.27 -4.53
CA GLU A 209 7.22 -10.00 -5.92
C GLU A 209 8.39 -9.01 -6.07
N PHE A 210 8.74 -8.26 -5.02
CA PHE A 210 9.78 -7.24 -5.08
C PHE A 210 11.07 -7.61 -4.35
N GLN A 211 11.22 -8.86 -3.90
CA GLN A 211 12.44 -9.31 -3.22
C GLN A 211 13.69 -9.29 -4.11
N HIS A 212 13.52 -9.35 -5.43
CA HIS A 212 14.60 -9.21 -6.41
C HIS A 212 15.33 -7.85 -6.36
N ILE A 213 14.73 -6.83 -5.76
CA ILE A 213 15.33 -5.49 -5.59
C ILE A 213 16.44 -5.51 -4.54
N GLY A 214 16.36 -6.38 -3.54
CA GLY A 214 17.33 -6.43 -2.44
C GLY A 214 18.80 -6.48 -2.89
N PRO A 215 19.22 -7.40 -3.78
CA PRO A 215 20.57 -7.43 -4.31
C PRO A 215 21.00 -6.15 -5.07
N ILE A 216 20.07 -5.49 -5.76
CA ILE A 216 20.34 -4.21 -6.45
C ILE A 216 20.63 -3.13 -5.42
N VAL A 217 19.74 -2.98 -4.43
CA VAL A 217 19.90 -2.00 -3.34
C VAL A 217 21.20 -2.24 -2.60
N GLN A 218 21.53 -3.51 -2.29
CA GLN A 218 22.76 -3.88 -1.61
C GLN A 218 24.00 -3.43 -2.39
N ARG A 219 24.08 -3.71 -3.70
CA ARG A 219 25.20 -3.27 -4.53
C ARG A 219 25.31 -1.75 -4.62
N CYS A 220 24.18 -1.05 -4.72
CA CYS A 220 24.16 0.42 -4.81
C CYS A 220 24.55 1.09 -3.51
N LEU A 221 24.10 0.55 -2.36
CA LEU A 221 24.41 1.14 -1.05
C LEU A 221 25.81 0.83 -0.56
N TRP A 222 26.38 -0.31 -0.97
CA TRP A 222 27.63 -0.84 -0.42
C TRP A 222 28.65 -1.15 -1.52
N LYS A 223 28.94 -0.17 -2.41
CA LYS A 223 30.01 -0.32 -3.39
C LYS A 223 31.35 -0.40 -2.65
N SER A 224 32.06 -1.53 -2.80
CA SER A 224 33.45 -1.58 -2.42
C SER A 224 34.26 -0.76 -3.42
N ASN A 225 35.00 0.23 -2.97
CA ASN A 225 36.01 0.91 -3.78
C ASN A 225 37.25 0.00 -3.87
N THR A 226 37.15 -1.14 -4.52
CA THR A 226 38.34 -1.87 -4.96
C THR A 226 38.90 -1.11 -6.15
N LYS A 227 40.00 -0.39 -5.95
CA LYS A 227 40.90 -0.06 -7.07
C LYS A 227 41.52 -1.37 -7.50
N GLU A 228 41.36 -1.74 -8.76
CA GLU A 228 41.85 -3.01 -9.33
C GLU A 228 43.40 -3.13 -9.35
N ASP A 229 44.15 -2.17 -8.80
CA ASP A 229 45.59 -2.04 -9.03
C ASP A 229 46.51 -2.13 -7.80
N ASP A 230 46.04 -2.53 -6.60
CA ASP A 230 46.93 -2.66 -5.44
C ASP A 230 46.78 -4.01 -4.73
N ASP A 231 47.85 -4.81 -4.80
CA ASP A 231 48.08 -6.13 -4.15
C ASP A 231 48.21 -6.04 -2.61
N GLU A 232 47.87 -4.95 -1.99
CA GLU A 232 47.95 -4.80 -0.53
C GLU A 232 46.53 -4.86 0.06
N LEU A 233 46.33 -5.83 0.96
CA LEU A 233 45.12 -6.04 1.80
C LEU A 233 44.87 -4.82 2.70
N THR A 234 44.52 -3.69 2.10
CA THR A 234 44.04 -2.51 2.82
C THR A 234 42.58 -2.69 3.17
N GLU A 235 42.22 -2.42 4.43
CA GLU A 235 40.88 -2.45 4.97
C GLU A 235 39.90 -1.83 3.97
N MET A 236 38.91 -2.62 3.53
CA MET A 236 37.88 -2.20 2.60
C MET A 236 37.17 -0.94 3.16
N SER A 237 37.57 0.23 2.69
CA SER A 237 36.90 1.48 2.99
C SER A 237 35.54 1.50 2.27
N ILE A 238 34.50 1.08 2.96
CA ILE A 238 33.12 1.15 2.48
C ILE A 238 32.67 2.60 2.64
N SER A 239 32.68 3.35 1.57
CA SER A 239 32.07 4.68 1.57
C SER A 239 30.54 4.52 1.60
N PRO A 240 29.85 5.07 2.60
CA PRO A 240 28.40 4.98 2.67
C PRO A 240 27.78 5.74 1.49
N ALA A 241 26.72 5.15 0.92
CA ALA A 241 26.08 5.65 -0.28
C ALA A 241 25.38 7.00 -0.08
N ARG A 242 25.30 7.74 -1.17
CA ARG A 242 24.42 8.93 -1.30
C ARG A 242 23.22 8.55 -2.13
N VAL A 243 22.00 8.91 -1.65
CA VAL A 243 20.74 8.58 -2.32
C VAL A 243 20.00 9.86 -2.68
N VAL A 244 19.37 9.86 -3.85
CA VAL A 244 18.48 10.94 -4.29
C VAL A 244 17.07 10.38 -4.39
N VAL A 245 16.12 11.00 -3.66
CA VAL A 245 14.70 10.70 -3.73
C VAL A 245 14.01 11.80 -4.53
N ILE A 246 13.51 11.44 -5.72
CA ILE A 246 12.85 12.40 -6.62
C ILE A 246 11.35 12.42 -6.31
N GLY A 247 10.88 13.50 -5.73
CA GLY A 247 9.49 13.72 -5.34
C GLY A 247 9.38 14.43 -4.00
N GLN A 248 8.23 15.09 -3.77
CA GLN A 248 7.94 15.83 -2.54
C GLN A 248 6.54 15.46 -2.03
N GLY A 249 6.28 14.16 -1.87
CA GLY A 249 5.09 13.60 -1.25
C GLY A 249 5.44 12.82 0.02
N ASN A 250 4.43 12.35 0.77
CA ASN A 250 4.63 11.56 1.99
C ASN A 250 5.50 10.33 1.74
N VAL A 251 5.29 9.60 0.63
CA VAL A 251 6.10 8.43 0.27
C VAL A 251 7.59 8.79 0.10
N ALA A 252 7.90 9.97 -0.46
CA ALA A 252 9.29 10.41 -0.59
C ALA A 252 9.94 10.67 0.77
N LEU A 253 9.18 11.24 1.73
CA LEU A 253 9.67 11.45 3.09
C LEU A 253 9.81 10.13 3.85
N ASP A 254 8.89 9.17 3.67
CA ASP A 254 8.98 7.82 4.24
C ASP A 254 10.23 7.09 3.73
N VAL A 255 10.46 7.09 2.42
CA VAL A 255 11.66 6.49 1.81
C VAL A 255 12.94 7.13 2.37
N ALA A 256 12.98 8.46 2.45
CA ALA A 256 14.12 9.18 3.01
C ALA A 256 14.36 8.82 4.48
N ARG A 257 13.30 8.74 5.28
CA ARG A 257 13.35 8.39 6.70
C ARG A 257 13.83 6.95 6.92
N VAL A 258 13.28 5.99 6.18
CA VAL A 258 13.68 4.56 6.25
C VAL A 258 15.16 4.39 5.88
N LEU A 259 15.63 5.03 4.81
CA LEU A 259 17.03 5.00 4.40
C LEU A 259 17.95 5.65 5.45
N ALA A 260 17.56 6.78 6.01
CA ALA A 260 18.34 7.50 6.99
C ALA A 260 18.42 6.74 8.33
N LYS A 261 17.33 6.16 8.79
CA LYS A 261 17.30 5.34 10.02
C LYS A 261 18.11 4.06 9.90
N GLY A 262 18.06 3.42 8.74
CA GLY A 262 18.70 2.13 8.51
C GLY A 262 18.29 1.05 9.54
N LYS A 263 19.08 -0.03 9.64
CA LYS A 263 18.79 -1.13 10.58
C LYS A 263 18.62 -0.67 12.04
N PRO A 264 19.47 0.23 12.59
CA PRO A 264 19.33 0.64 13.99
C PRO A 264 17.97 1.25 14.35
N GLY A 265 17.36 2.00 13.42
CA GLY A 265 16.06 2.63 13.64
C GLY A 265 14.87 1.79 13.22
N LEU A 266 15.07 0.60 12.64
CA LEU A 266 14.01 -0.26 12.11
C LEU A 266 13.98 -1.65 12.75
N ILE A 267 14.95 -2.00 13.61
CA ILE A 267 15.10 -3.35 14.16
C ILE A 267 13.90 -3.80 15.01
N ASP A 268 13.24 -2.87 15.67
CA ASP A 268 12.08 -3.13 16.52
C ASP A 268 10.74 -2.99 15.77
N THR A 269 10.80 -2.92 14.44
CA THR A 269 9.61 -2.84 13.57
C THR A 269 9.34 -4.18 12.89
N ASP A 270 8.28 -4.25 12.08
CA ASP A 270 7.96 -5.41 11.26
C ASP A 270 8.80 -5.52 9.97
N THR A 271 9.92 -4.80 9.90
CA THR A 271 10.86 -4.87 8.76
C THR A 271 11.47 -6.26 8.64
N PRO A 272 11.42 -6.91 7.47
CA PRO A 272 12.02 -8.22 7.25
C PRO A 272 13.53 -8.22 7.53
N THR A 273 14.04 -9.30 8.13
CA THR A 273 15.47 -9.47 8.44
C THR A 273 16.36 -9.34 7.20
N SER A 274 15.90 -9.81 6.04
CA SER A 274 16.61 -9.66 4.76
C SER A 274 16.83 -8.19 4.40
N VAL A 275 15.83 -7.34 4.61
CA VAL A 275 15.90 -5.90 4.38
C VAL A 275 16.80 -5.21 5.40
N LEU A 276 16.66 -5.55 6.69
CA LEU A 276 17.54 -5.04 7.76
C LEU A 276 19.03 -5.32 7.47
N ASN A 277 19.33 -6.48 6.91
CA ASN A 277 20.70 -6.85 6.55
C ASN A 277 21.25 -6.04 5.36
N VAL A 278 20.38 -5.58 4.46
CA VAL A 278 20.76 -4.69 3.36
C VAL A 278 20.91 -3.26 3.86
N LEU A 279 19.99 -2.76 4.69
CA LEU A 279 20.03 -1.37 5.18
C LEU A 279 21.11 -1.10 6.23
N LYS A 280 21.69 -2.12 6.87
CA LYS A 280 22.81 -2.03 7.85
C LYS A 280 22.75 -0.76 8.72
N GLY A 281 23.73 0.15 8.56
CA GLY A 281 23.86 1.40 9.31
C GLY A 281 23.14 2.63 8.73
N GLY A 282 22.35 2.44 7.66
CA GLY A 282 21.75 3.53 6.92
C GLY A 282 22.66 4.07 5.81
N VAL A 283 22.33 5.24 5.29
CA VAL A 283 23.10 5.91 4.22
C VAL A 283 23.69 7.21 4.74
N SER A 284 24.81 7.67 4.15
CA SER A 284 25.49 8.89 4.60
C SER A 284 24.69 10.15 4.25
N HIS A 285 23.95 10.12 3.17
CA HIS A 285 23.24 11.29 2.68
C HIS A 285 22.01 10.91 1.86
N VAL A 286 20.86 11.52 2.17
CA VAL A 286 19.64 11.40 1.38
C VAL A 286 19.19 12.80 0.97
N SER A 287 19.14 13.06 -0.34
CA SER A 287 18.59 14.29 -0.89
C SER A 287 17.17 14.08 -1.38
N VAL A 288 16.22 14.84 -0.87
CA VAL A 288 14.84 14.85 -1.35
C VAL A 288 14.65 16.03 -2.31
N VAL A 289 14.39 15.72 -3.59
CA VAL A 289 14.39 16.71 -4.67
C VAL A 289 13.03 16.83 -5.33
N GLY A 290 12.53 18.05 -5.50
CA GLY A 290 11.27 18.35 -6.18
C GLY A 290 11.46 19.31 -7.36
N ARG A 291 10.50 19.28 -8.28
CA ARG A 291 10.49 20.21 -9.44
C ARG A 291 10.06 21.62 -9.09
N ARG A 292 9.42 21.79 -7.96
CA ARG A 292 8.85 23.07 -7.48
C ARG A 292 9.32 23.32 -6.06
N GLY A 293 9.09 24.54 -5.58
CA GLY A 293 9.41 24.90 -4.21
C GLY A 293 8.60 24.09 -3.18
N HIS A 294 8.99 24.24 -1.94
CA HIS A 294 8.41 23.49 -0.80
C HIS A 294 6.92 23.78 -0.58
N VAL A 295 6.42 24.96 -0.97
CA VAL A 295 4.99 25.34 -0.89
C VAL A 295 4.11 24.43 -1.72
N GLN A 296 4.61 23.91 -2.85
CA GLN A 296 3.93 22.93 -3.71
C GLN A 296 4.22 21.48 -3.32
N GLY A 297 4.95 21.25 -2.24
CA GLY A 297 5.13 19.91 -1.67
C GLY A 297 3.79 19.28 -1.30
N ALA A 298 3.63 17.98 -1.58
CA ALA A 298 2.40 17.23 -1.30
C ALA A 298 2.50 16.43 0.03
N PHE A 299 3.59 16.58 0.75
CA PHE A 299 3.77 15.96 2.06
C PHE A 299 2.99 16.73 3.15
N THR A 300 2.66 16.02 4.21
CA THR A 300 2.00 16.61 5.38
C THR A 300 3.04 17.16 6.37
N ILE A 301 2.60 18.10 7.22
CA ILE A 301 3.44 18.61 8.29
C ILE A 301 3.81 17.52 9.34
N LYS A 302 3.00 16.48 9.47
CA LYS A 302 3.27 15.34 10.37
C LYS A 302 4.55 14.64 9.91
N GLU A 303 4.59 14.18 8.66
CA GLU A 303 5.73 13.48 8.06
C GLU A 303 7.03 14.34 8.10
N LEU A 304 6.90 15.62 7.77
CA LEU A 304 8.06 16.54 7.84
C LEU A 304 8.61 16.69 9.26
N ARG A 305 7.73 16.80 10.26
CA ARG A 305 8.15 16.90 11.67
C ARG A 305 8.88 15.65 12.16
N GLU A 306 8.53 14.49 11.69
CA GLU A 306 9.21 13.24 12.03
C GLU A 306 10.67 13.29 11.57
N LEU A 307 10.92 13.70 10.33
CA LEU A 307 12.30 13.88 9.83
C LEU A 307 13.09 14.91 10.65
N THR A 308 12.50 16.07 10.98
CA THR A 308 13.18 17.12 11.74
C THR A 308 13.50 16.71 13.18
N LYS A 309 12.88 15.66 13.70
CA LYS A 309 13.06 15.20 15.09
C LYS A 309 14.04 14.03 15.24
N LEU A 310 14.41 13.36 14.16
CA LEU A 310 15.21 12.12 14.19
C LEU A 310 16.45 12.24 15.09
N LYS A 311 17.18 13.34 15.01
CA LYS A 311 18.36 13.57 15.88
C LYS A 311 18.00 13.66 17.36
N LYS A 312 16.85 14.30 17.70
CA LYS A 312 16.37 14.42 19.08
C LYS A 312 15.85 13.10 19.64
N GLU A 313 15.39 12.21 18.75
CA GLU A 313 14.90 10.87 19.09
C GLU A 313 16.04 9.83 19.19
N GLY A 314 17.28 10.28 19.11
CA GLY A 314 18.47 9.43 19.30
C GLY A 314 19.01 8.81 18.01
N HIS A 315 18.44 9.13 16.84
CA HIS A 315 19.00 8.70 15.56
C HIS A 315 20.17 9.61 15.17
N ASN A 316 21.23 9.03 14.63
CA ASN A 316 22.36 9.81 14.11
C ASN A 316 22.04 10.41 12.73
N VAL A 317 20.98 11.20 12.65
CA VAL A 317 20.46 11.80 11.43
C VAL A 317 20.24 13.30 11.64
N SER A 318 20.87 14.12 10.82
CA SER A 318 20.64 15.58 10.79
C SER A 318 19.75 15.95 9.62
N PHE A 319 18.64 16.61 9.90
CA PHE A 319 17.81 17.22 8.86
C PHE A 319 18.42 18.57 8.47
N VAL A 320 18.64 18.76 7.18
CA VAL A 320 19.26 19.96 6.63
C VAL A 320 18.39 20.54 5.53
N VAL A 321 18.12 21.82 5.58
CA VAL A 321 17.57 22.60 4.48
C VAL A 321 18.32 23.93 4.40
N ARG A 322 18.65 24.39 3.20
CA ARG A 322 19.38 25.62 3.02
C ARG A 322 18.41 26.78 2.84
N LYS A 323 18.76 27.91 3.43
CA LYS A 323 17.91 29.12 3.36
C LYS A 323 17.75 29.60 1.92
N GLU A 324 18.82 29.56 1.14
CA GLU A 324 18.85 29.95 -0.27
C GLU A 324 17.91 29.10 -1.12
N GLU A 325 17.80 27.79 -0.82
CA GLU A 325 16.89 26.87 -1.51
C GLU A 325 15.42 27.19 -1.21
N LEU A 326 15.12 27.59 0.04
CA LEU A 326 13.77 28.04 0.41
C LEU A 326 13.41 29.36 -0.28
N GLU A 327 14.33 30.31 -0.33
CA GLU A 327 14.16 31.61 -0.99
C GLU A 327 13.94 31.44 -2.50
N MET A 328 14.76 30.61 -3.16
CA MET A 328 14.57 30.28 -4.58
C MET A 328 13.25 29.56 -4.88
N GLY A 329 12.76 28.78 -3.94
CA GLY A 329 11.47 28.07 -4.03
C GLY A 329 10.26 28.97 -3.80
N MET A 330 10.45 30.19 -3.27
CA MET A 330 9.40 31.13 -2.93
C MET A 330 9.15 32.09 -4.09
N THR A 331 8.32 31.69 -5.04
CA THR A 331 7.89 32.50 -6.18
C THR A 331 6.62 33.30 -5.87
N ASP A 332 6.27 34.27 -6.72
CA ASP A 332 4.99 35.00 -6.59
C ASP A 332 3.79 34.06 -6.55
N ALA A 333 3.78 33.02 -7.38
CA ALA A 333 2.74 31.98 -7.35
C ALA A 333 2.73 31.22 -6.03
N SER A 334 3.90 30.96 -5.41
CA SER A 334 3.98 30.34 -4.09
C SER A 334 3.39 31.25 -3.01
N MET A 335 3.64 32.54 -3.07
CA MET A 335 3.10 33.53 -2.13
C MET A 335 1.57 33.66 -2.26
N GLU A 336 1.03 33.63 -3.48
CA GLU A 336 -0.41 33.61 -3.69
C GLU A 336 -1.06 32.33 -3.15
N GLU A 337 -0.43 31.17 -3.37
CA GLU A 337 -0.91 29.88 -2.88
C GLU A 337 -0.97 29.84 -1.34
N LEU A 338 -0.03 30.45 -0.65
CA LEU A 338 -0.04 30.57 0.83
C LEU A 338 -1.21 31.43 1.33
N LYS A 339 -1.63 32.45 0.56
CA LYS A 339 -2.77 33.34 0.91
C LYS A 339 -4.11 32.74 0.54
N GLY A 340 -4.12 31.76 -0.36
CA GLY A 340 -5.33 31.17 -0.92
C GLY A 340 -6.05 30.17 0.01
N PRO A 341 -7.21 29.64 -0.44
CA PRO A 341 -7.90 28.56 0.26
C PRO A 341 -6.98 27.33 0.40
N GLY A 342 -6.76 26.86 1.63
CA GLY A 342 -5.83 25.74 1.89
C GLY A 342 -4.39 26.16 2.16
N GLY A 343 -4.06 27.44 2.20
CA GLY A 343 -2.72 27.95 2.49
C GLY A 343 -2.25 27.70 3.94
N ARG A 344 -3.16 27.60 4.92
CA ARG A 344 -2.79 27.41 6.34
C ARG A 344 -1.88 26.19 6.63
N PRO A 345 -2.12 24.98 6.11
CA PRO A 345 -1.19 23.86 6.28
C PRO A 345 0.17 24.13 5.64
N LYS A 346 0.20 24.76 4.46
CA LYS A 346 1.44 25.11 3.74
C LYS A 346 2.24 26.18 4.47
N THR A 347 1.59 27.18 5.04
CA THR A 347 2.25 28.19 5.88
C THR A 347 2.92 27.57 7.11
N ARG A 348 2.32 26.51 7.69
CA ARG A 348 2.95 25.79 8.82
C ARG A 348 4.17 24.99 8.38
N ILE A 349 4.15 24.43 7.18
CA ILE A 349 5.28 23.72 6.58
C ILE A 349 6.40 24.71 6.28
N ASP A 350 6.09 25.79 5.60
CA ASP A 350 7.03 26.86 5.30
C ASP A 350 7.72 27.37 6.57
N LYS A 351 6.94 27.73 7.60
CA LYS A 351 7.47 28.16 8.88
C LYS A 351 8.41 27.12 9.51
N LEU A 352 8.03 25.84 9.52
CA LEU A 352 8.86 24.77 10.07
C LEU A 352 10.19 24.66 9.33
N LEU A 353 10.19 24.77 8.00
CA LEU A 353 11.41 24.73 7.19
C LEU A 353 12.28 25.98 7.44
N GLN A 354 11.68 27.18 7.53
CA GLN A 354 12.41 28.42 7.86
C GLN A 354 13.06 28.34 9.25
N ASP A 355 12.33 27.82 10.25
CA ASP A 355 12.83 27.63 11.61
C ASP A 355 13.98 26.62 11.72
N THR A 356 14.11 25.71 10.74
CA THR A 356 15.15 24.67 10.69
C THR A 356 16.24 24.96 9.68
N ALA A 357 16.09 25.98 8.85
CA ALA A 357 17.05 26.31 7.81
C ALA A 357 18.41 26.72 8.36
N LEU A 358 19.47 26.22 7.76
CA LEU A 358 20.85 26.63 8.04
C LEU A 358 21.17 27.95 7.33
N VAL A 359 21.80 28.87 8.06
CA VAL A 359 22.05 30.23 7.57
C VAL A 359 23.39 30.33 6.82
N ASN A 360 24.32 29.38 6.98
CA ASN A 360 25.63 29.39 6.31
C ASN A 360 26.15 27.97 6.07
N ASP A 361 26.92 27.82 4.99
CA ASP A 361 27.63 26.58 4.57
C ASP A 361 28.73 26.10 5.56
N ASP A 362 29.06 26.88 6.56
CA ASP A 362 30.19 26.61 7.48
C ASP A 362 29.92 25.57 8.54
N GLN A 363 28.70 25.02 8.60
CA GLN A 363 28.36 23.89 9.47
C GLN A 363 27.98 22.68 8.66
N GLN A 364 28.88 22.17 7.80
CA GLN A 364 28.78 20.80 7.38
C GLN A 364 28.97 19.92 8.62
N PRO A 365 28.02 18.99 8.93
CA PRO A 365 28.27 18.04 9.99
C PRO A 365 29.49 17.21 9.60
N THR A 366 30.56 17.38 10.34
CA THR A 366 31.75 16.53 10.23
C THR A 366 31.40 15.14 10.73
N GLY A 367 31.51 14.14 9.86
CA GLY A 367 31.52 12.73 10.22
C GLY A 367 30.30 11.94 9.86
#